data_2377ba2e58eb92aa84833cfaf20449e1
#
_entry.id   2377ba2e58eb92aa84833cfaf20449e1
#
_cell.length_a   1.000
_cell.length_b   1.000
_cell.length_c   1.000
_cell.angle_alpha   90.00
_cell.angle_beta   90.00
_cell.angle_gamma   90.00
#
_symmetry.space_group_name_H-M   'P 1'
#
loop_
_entity.id
_entity.type
_entity.pdbx_description
1 polymer ?
#
loop_
_entity_poly.entity_id
_entity_poly.type
_entity_poly.pdbx_seq_one_letter_code
_entity_poly.pdbx_strand_id
1 'polypeptide(L)'
;MLGRKKIYPDKFLWRIMSDSGMKLNKSYDMAVAYLEGGATYFVHDHVKARKKFTFLHVDYKYAGYSRGLDRDCYLDFDRIFTVSGEVKSVFDSVYPECRNKTFIFHNLIDREEIYRKSELPGGFSDTYTGKRILTVGRLTAQKAYEVAVAAMKLLK
;
A
#
# COMPACT_ATOMS: atom_id res chain seq x y z
N MET A 1 11.22 11.42 -22.86
CA MET A 1 9.97 10.63 -22.73
C MET A 1 9.17 11.20 -21.58
N LEU A 2 8.07 11.87 -21.86
CA LEU A 2 7.13 12.39 -20.84
C LEU A 2 6.44 11.18 -20.19
N GLY A 3 6.82 10.85 -18.96
CA GLY A 3 6.19 9.79 -18.20
C GLY A 3 4.70 10.12 -18.02
N ARG A 4 3.83 9.28 -18.54
CA ARG A 4 2.39 9.35 -18.28
C ARG A 4 2.19 9.32 -16.76
N LYS A 5 1.74 10.42 -16.16
CA LYS A 5 1.29 10.44 -14.77
C LYS A 5 0.23 9.34 -14.60
N LYS A 6 0.51 8.35 -13.77
CA LYS A 6 -0.49 7.35 -13.40
C LYS A 6 -1.64 8.10 -12.70
N ILE A 7 -2.79 8.18 -13.36
CA ILE A 7 -4.02 8.64 -12.73
C ILE A 7 -4.57 7.43 -11.96
N TYR A 8 -4.71 7.57 -10.64
CA TYR A 8 -5.39 6.56 -9.82
C TYR A 8 -6.89 6.85 -9.86
N PRO A 9 -7.68 6.01 -10.54
CA PRO A 9 -9.09 6.27 -10.77
C PRO A 9 -9.87 6.47 -9.47
N ASP A 10 -9.54 5.71 -8.41
CA ASP A 10 -10.15 5.78 -7.10
C ASP A 10 -10.06 7.17 -6.46
N LYS A 11 -8.92 7.84 -6.58
CA LYS A 11 -8.70 9.17 -6.02
C LYS A 11 -9.50 10.26 -6.75
N PHE A 12 -9.57 10.14 -8.07
CA PHE A 12 -10.33 11.09 -8.88
C PHE A 12 -11.85 10.82 -8.79
N LEU A 13 -12.23 9.54 -8.88
CA LEU A 13 -13.63 9.12 -8.83
C LEU A 13 -14.25 9.33 -7.44
N TRP A 14 -13.47 9.33 -6.37
CA TRP A 14 -14.00 9.54 -5.03
C TRP A 14 -14.82 10.84 -4.94
N ARG A 15 -14.36 11.91 -5.58
CA ARG A 15 -15.08 13.21 -5.59
C ARG A 15 -16.47 13.11 -6.20
N ILE A 16 -16.66 12.18 -7.14
CA ILE A 16 -17.95 11.95 -7.82
C ILE A 16 -18.79 10.94 -7.04
N MET A 17 -18.14 9.91 -6.50
CA MET A 17 -18.81 8.79 -5.82
C MET A 17 -19.14 9.07 -4.36
N SER A 18 -18.44 10.01 -3.73
CA SER A 18 -18.59 10.30 -2.29
C SER A 18 -20.03 10.69 -1.94
N ASP A 19 -20.69 11.48 -2.77
CA ASP A 19 -22.06 11.94 -2.49
C ASP A 19 -23.10 10.83 -2.62
N SER A 20 -22.82 9.83 -3.45
CA SER A 20 -23.67 8.63 -3.61
C SER A 20 -23.29 7.50 -2.65
N GLY A 21 -22.18 7.65 -1.92
CA GLY A 21 -21.70 6.66 -0.98
C GLY A 21 -22.57 6.53 0.28
N MET A 22 -22.61 5.32 0.83
CA MET A 22 -23.32 5.04 2.08
C MET A 22 -22.66 5.80 3.23
N LYS A 23 -23.40 6.68 3.88
CA LYS A 23 -22.97 7.34 5.13
C LYS A 23 -23.30 6.45 6.32
N LEU A 24 -22.33 6.22 7.19
CA LEU A 24 -22.56 5.47 8.43
C LEU A 24 -23.19 6.42 9.46
N ASN A 25 -24.43 6.12 9.86
CA ASN A 25 -25.15 6.95 10.83
C ASN A 25 -24.73 6.72 12.29
N LYS A 26 -23.98 5.63 12.52
CA LYS A 26 -23.46 5.29 13.86
C LYS A 26 -22.17 6.05 14.17
N SER A 27 -21.93 6.29 15.44
CA SER A 27 -20.66 6.81 15.96
C SER A 27 -19.84 5.65 16.53
N TYR A 28 -18.54 5.70 16.31
CA TYR A 28 -17.59 4.64 16.72
C TYR A 28 -16.53 5.22 17.65
N ASP A 29 -15.99 4.42 18.55
CA ASP A 29 -14.83 4.82 19.33
C ASP A 29 -13.59 4.97 18.48
N MET A 30 -13.44 4.10 17.49
CA MET A 30 -12.30 4.07 16.57
C MET A 30 -12.72 3.69 15.16
N ALA A 31 -12.14 4.35 14.18
CA ALA A 31 -12.23 3.98 12.78
C ALA A 31 -10.82 3.85 12.18
N VAL A 32 -10.61 2.80 11.42
CA VAL A 32 -9.31 2.52 10.80
C VAL A 32 -9.47 2.36 9.29
N ALA A 33 -8.76 3.19 8.53
CA ALA A 33 -8.57 2.98 7.10
C ALA A 33 -7.29 2.18 6.88
N TYR A 34 -7.42 0.90 6.54
CA TYR A 34 -6.26 0.01 6.42
C TYR A 34 -5.53 0.13 5.07
N LEU A 35 -6.02 0.97 4.17
CA LEU A 35 -5.39 1.28 2.88
C LEU A 35 -5.52 2.77 2.60
N GLU A 36 -4.54 3.30 1.90
CA GLU A 36 -4.59 4.64 1.32
C GLU A 36 -5.64 4.75 0.20
N GLY A 37 -5.99 5.98 -0.18
CA GLY A 37 -6.97 6.25 -1.24
C GLY A 37 -8.40 6.12 -0.78
N GLY A 38 -9.25 5.38 -1.50
CA GLY A 38 -10.69 5.30 -1.25
C GLY A 38 -11.07 4.92 0.18
N ALA A 39 -10.35 3.98 0.82
CA ALA A 39 -10.60 3.60 2.21
C ALA A 39 -10.32 4.77 3.18
N THR A 40 -9.21 5.48 2.97
CA THR A 40 -8.86 6.67 3.77
C THR A 40 -9.92 7.76 3.61
N TYR A 41 -10.35 8.03 2.38
CA TYR A 41 -11.36 9.05 2.12
C TYR A 41 -12.72 8.67 2.70
N PHE A 42 -13.10 7.38 2.61
CA PHE A 42 -14.36 6.91 3.20
C PHE A 42 -14.38 7.12 4.71
N VAL A 43 -13.31 6.74 5.39
CA VAL A 43 -13.20 6.95 6.85
C VAL A 43 -13.20 8.43 7.19
N HIS A 44 -12.52 9.25 6.38
CA HIS A 44 -12.51 10.70 6.58
C HIS A 44 -13.89 11.31 6.41
N ASP A 45 -14.55 11.07 5.27
CA ASP A 45 -15.75 11.79 4.83
C ASP A 45 -17.05 11.22 5.44
N HIS A 46 -17.13 9.89 5.66
CA HIS A 46 -18.39 9.19 5.95
C HIS A 46 -18.45 8.46 7.28
N VAL A 47 -17.36 8.39 8.04
CA VAL A 47 -17.34 7.69 9.32
C VAL A 47 -17.21 8.68 10.46
N LYS A 48 -18.17 8.66 11.39
CA LYS A 48 -18.08 9.39 12.67
C LYS A 48 -17.36 8.51 13.67
N ALA A 49 -16.19 8.93 14.14
CA ALA A 49 -15.43 8.22 15.15
C ALA A 49 -14.69 9.19 16.07
N ARG A 50 -14.50 8.78 17.34
CA ARG A 50 -13.73 9.54 18.33
C ARG A 50 -12.23 9.57 17.96
N LYS A 51 -11.74 8.48 17.37
CA LYS A 51 -10.37 8.33 16.88
C LYS A 51 -10.37 7.78 15.47
N LYS A 52 -9.57 8.39 14.58
CA LYS A 52 -9.40 7.94 13.20
C LYS A 52 -7.95 7.62 12.91
N PHE A 53 -7.69 6.43 12.40
CA PHE A 53 -6.36 5.96 12.01
C PHE A 53 -6.33 5.58 10.54
N THR A 54 -5.18 5.76 9.90
CA THR A 54 -4.99 5.35 8.51
C THR A 54 -3.63 4.71 8.29
N PHE A 55 -3.53 3.84 7.29
CA PHE A 55 -2.32 3.15 6.89
C PHE A 55 -1.90 3.57 5.48
N LEU A 56 -0.58 3.65 5.27
CA LEU A 56 0.08 3.94 4.00
C LEU A 56 1.03 2.78 3.66
N HIS A 57 0.72 2.05 2.58
CA HIS A 57 1.46 0.88 2.14
C HIS A 57 2.37 1.15 0.93
N VAL A 58 2.31 2.35 0.36
CA VAL A 58 3.06 2.73 -0.83
C VAL A 58 3.86 4.01 -0.61
N ASP A 59 4.94 4.16 -1.36
CA ASP A 59 5.61 5.45 -1.46
C ASP A 59 4.67 6.49 -2.08
N TYR A 60 4.36 7.52 -1.30
CA TYR A 60 3.37 8.53 -1.61
C TYR A 60 3.68 9.29 -2.92
N LYS A 61 4.96 9.65 -3.12
CA LYS A 61 5.40 10.38 -4.32
C LYS A 61 5.50 9.47 -5.52
N TYR A 62 6.10 8.28 -5.34
CA TYR A 62 6.24 7.31 -6.42
C TYR A 62 4.87 6.81 -6.93
N ALA A 63 3.91 6.68 -6.04
CA ALA A 63 2.53 6.39 -6.40
C ALA A 63 1.82 7.55 -7.13
N GLY A 64 2.44 8.72 -7.26
CA GLY A 64 1.86 9.87 -7.93
C GLY A 64 0.76 10.58 -7.11
N TYR A 65 0.79 10.40 -5.80
CA TYR A 65 -0.15 11.03 -4.87
C TYR A 65 0.23 12.49 -4.61
N SER A 66 -0.73 13.31 -4.27
CA SER A 66 -0.53 14.72 -3.93
C SER A 66 -1.57 15.22 -2.94
N ARG A 67 -1.22 16.25 -2.18
CA ARG A 67 -2.12 16.90 -1.21
C ARG A 67 -3.43 17.36 -1.86
N GLY A 68 -3.34 17.92 -3.07
CA GLY A 68 -4.53 18.39 -3.79
C GLY A 68 -5.50 17.26 -4.16
N LEU A 69 -4.99 16.07 -4.49
CA LEU A 69 -5.82 14.89 -4.74
C LEU A 69 -6.45 14.38 -3.44
N ASP A 70 -5.69 14.37 -2.36
CA ASP A 70 -6.13 13.87 -1.06
C ASP A 70 -6.91 14.91 -0.25
N ARG A 71 -7.03 16.16 -0.74
CA ARG A 71 -7.73 17.26 -0.06
C ARG A 71 -7.31 17.43 1.40
N ASP A 72 -6.03 17.25 1.65
CA ASP A 72 -5.43 17.31 2.98
C ASP A 72 -6.07 16.39 4.04
N CYS A 73 -6.83 15.35 3.64
CA CYS A 73 -7.60 14.49 4.55
C CYS A 73 -6.76 13.87 5.68
N TYR A 74 -5.44 13.68 5.46
CA TYR A 74 -4.54 13.14 6.49
C TYR A 74 -4.37 14.06 7.71
N LEU A 75 -4.68 15.35 7.57
CA LEU A 75 -4.63 16.29 8.70
C LEU A 75 -5.65 15.94 9.80
N ASP A 76 -6.77 15.31 9.42
CA ASP A 76 -7.87 14.99 10.33
C ASP A 76 -7.75 13.61 11.00
N PHE A 77 -6.72 12.83 10.64
CA PHE A 77 -6.46 11.56 11.31
C PHE A 77 -5.64 11.76 12.59
N ASP A 78 -5.96 11.02 13.65
CA ASP A 78 -5.21 11.03 14.92
C ASP A 78 -3.87 10.32 14.82
N ARG A 79 -3.79 9.25 14.00
CA ARG A 79 -2.57 8.49 13.75
C ARG A 79 -2.50 8.05 12.29
N ILE A 80 -1.29 8.06 11.77
CA ILE A 80 -0.96 7.61 10.43
C ILE A 80 0.13 6.56 10.56
N PHE A 81 -0.09 5.38 9.99
CA PHE A 81 0.88 4.30 10.04
C PHE A 81 1.46 4.05 8.66
N THR A 82 2.78 3.97 8.59
CA THR A 82 3.52 3.66 7.37
C THR A 82 4.21 2.31 7.52
N VAL A 83 4.32 1.54 6.46
CA VAL A 83 4.86 0.17 6.50
C VAL A 83 6.39 0.13 6.58
N SER A 84 7.07 1.26 6.36
CA SER A 84 8.53 1.36 6.48
C SER A 84 8.99 2.77 6.80
N GLY A 85 10.29 2.92 7.15
CA GLY A 85 10.90 4.21 7.38
C GLY A 85 10.99 5.07 6.12
N GLU A 86 11.19 4.46 4.95
CA GLU A 86 11.23 5.14 3.66
C GLU A 86 9.86 5.75 3.34
N VAL A 87 8.79 4.98 3.47
CA VAL A 87 7.41 5.46 3.26
C VAL A 87 7.11 6.62 4.20
N LYS A 88 7.50 6.50 5.50
CA LYS A 88 7.37 7.58 6.47
C LYS A 88 8.11 8.84 6.04
N SER A 89 9.37 8.72 5.67
CA SER A 89 10.22 9.85 5.28
C SER A 89 9.63 10.60 4.09
N VAL A 90 9.17 9.88 3.06
CA VAL A 90 8.53 10.47 1.89
C VAL A 90 7.23 11.16 2.29
N PHE A 91 6.39 10.51 3.09
CA PHE A 91 5.12 11.09 3.55
C PHE A 91 5.33 12.34 4.39
N ASP A 92 6.25 12.30 5.37
CA ASP A 92 6.60 13.45 6.22
C ASP A 92 7.14 14.65 5.42
N SER A 93 7.76 14.39 4.25
CA SER A 93 8.23 15.47 3.36
C SER A 93 7.08 16.18 2.63
N VAL A 94 5.91 15.52 2.51
CA VAL A 94 4.70 16.08 1.88
C VAL A 94 3.74 16.66 2.93
N TYR A 95 3.67 16.01 4.09
CA TYR A 95 2.83 16.40 5.23
C TYR A 95 3.69 16.60 6.49
N PRO A 96 4.55 17.62 6.55
CA PRO A 96 5.39 17.87 7.72
C PRO A 96 4.59 18.10 8.99
N GLU A 97 3.34 18.59 8.88
CA GLU A 97 2.41 18.81 10.00
C GLU A 97 1.97 17.50 10.64
N CYS A 98 2.00 16.40 9.88
CA CYS A 98 1.62 15.07 10.37
C CYS A 98 2.76 14.30 11.03
N ARG A 99 4.01 14.79 11.00
CA ARG A 99 5.20 14.07 11.47
C ARG A 99 5.04 13.49 12.87
N ASN A 100 4.48 14.24 13.80
CA ASN A 100 4.31 13.82 15.19
C ASN A 100 3.23 12.75 15.40
N LYS A 101 2.38 12.53 14.40
CA LYS A 101 1.31 11.52 14.41
C LYS A 101 1.50 10.42 13.38
N THR A 102 2.66 10.41 12.67
CA THR A 102 3.04 9.37 11.72
C THR A 102 4.03 8.40 12.36
N PHE A 103 3.68 7.13 12.39
CA PHE A 103 4.44 6.05 13.02
C PHE A 103 4.74 4.95 12.01
N ILE A 104 5.82 4.20 12.23
CA ILE A 104 6.12 3.00 11.46
C ILE A 104 5.38 1.83 12.09
N PHE A 105 4.64 1.09 11.27
CA PHE A 105 3.99 -0.15 11.63
C PHE A 105 4.26 -1.17 10.51
N HIS A 106 5.24 -2.02 10.71
CA HIS A 106 5.61 -3.03 9.73
C HIS A 106 4.48 -4.04 9.50
N ASN A 107 4.38 -4.53 8.26
CA ASN A 107 3.44 -5.60 7.96
C ASN A 107 3.74 -6.83 8.84
N LEU A 108 2.70 -7.37 9.45
CA LEU A 108 2.81 -8.57 10.26
C LEU A 108 2.91 -9.79 9.35
N ILE A 109 3.87 -10.65 9.65
CA ILE A 109 4.10 -11.91 8.94
C ILE A 109 4.07 -13.03 9.97
N ASP A 110 3.19 -14.01 9.78
CA ASP A 110 3.19 -15.25 10.55
C ASP A 110 4.34 -16.14 10.09
N ARG A 111 5.47 -16.02 10.79
CA ARG A 111 6.69 -16.76 10.47
C ARG A 111 6.54 -18.25 10.73
N GLU A 112 5.80 -18.62 11.77
CA GLU A 112 5.59 -20.02 12.14
C GLU A 112 4.75 -20.73 11.09
N GLU A 113 3.68 -20.09 10.65
CA GLU A 113 2.84 -20.60 9.58
C GLU A 113 3.59 -20.77 8.26
N ILE A 114 4.44 -19.80 7.91
CA ILE A 114 5.30 -19.90 6.70
C ILE A 114 6.27 -21.05 6.83
N TYR A 115 6.92 -21.19 7.99
CA TYR A 115 7.84 -22.29 8.25
C TYR A 115 7.11 -23.64 8.18
N ARG A 116 6.00 -23.79 8.88
CA ARG A 116 5.18 -25.00 8.84
C ARG A 116 4.78 -25.37 7.41
N LYS A 117 4.39 -24.40 6.60
CA LYS A 117 4.04 -24.65 5.19
C LYS A 117 5.24 -25.03 4.34
N SER A 118 6.44 -24.52 4.65
CA SER A 118 7.66 -24.87 3.90
C SER A 118 8.10 -26.33 4.09
N GLU A 119 7.68 -26.95 5.20
CA GLU A 119 7.98 -28.36 5.49
C GLU A 119 6.97 -29.34 4.86
N LEU A 120 5.88 -28.83 4.25
CA LEU A 120 4.91 -29.70 3.60
C LEU A 120 5.51 -30.33 2.33
N PRO A 121 5.16 -31.59 2.03
CA PRO A 121 5.54 -32.23 0.78
C PRO A 121 5.09 -31.39 -0.41
N GLY A 122 5.99 -31.18 -1.36
CA GLY A 122 5.68 -30.40 -2.56
C GLY A 122 6.95 -29.98 -3.28
N GLY A 123 6.82 -29.14 -4.28
CA GLY A 123 7.93 -28.62 -5.06
C GLY A 123 7.90 -29.07 -6.51
N PHE A 124 9.08 -29.15 -7.11
CA PHE A 124 9.20 -29.54 -8.52
C PHE A 124 9.16 -31.07 -8.66
N SER A 125 8.31 -31.57 -9.54
CA SER A 125 8.16 -33.00 -9.81
C SER A 125 9.04 -33.51 -10.96
N ASP A 126 9.81 -32.61 -11.60
CA ASP A 126 10.73 -32.95 -12.68
C ASP A 126 12.07 -33.50 -12.17
N THR A 127 12.89 -34.06 -13.08
CA THR A 127 14.20 -34.64 -12.77
C THR A 127 15.38 -33.67 -12.86
N TYR A 128 15.11 -32.35 -12.99
CA TYR A 128 16.17 -31.35 -13.13
C TYR A 128 16.95 -31.18 -11.82
N THR A 129 18.28 -31.34 -11.90
CA THR A 129 19.20 -31.28 -10.74
C THR A 129 19.99 -29.98 -10.64
N GLY A 130 19.82 -29.07 -11.62
CA GLY A 130 20.51 -27.78 -11.65
C GLY A 130 19.95 -26.76 -10.67
N LYS A 131 20.54 -25.57 -10.65
CA LYS A 131 20.08 -24.45 -9.83
C LYS A 131 18.73 -23.93 -10.33
N ARG A 132 17.79 -23.73 -9.42
CA ARG A 132 16.47 -23.14 -9.70
C ARG A 132 16.38 -21.74 -9.10
N ILE A 133 15.88 -20.82 -9.88
CA ILE A 133 15.60 -19.45 -9.44
C ILE A 133 14.08 -19.26 -9.50
N LEU A 134 13.48 -18.98 -8.37
CA LEU A 134 12.04 -18.75 -8.27
C LEU A 134 11.75 -17.26 -8.08
N THR A 135 10.81 -16.75 -8.84
CA THR A 135 10.27 -15.41 -8.68
C THR A 135 8.76 -15.48 -8.48
N VAL A 136 8.27 -14.82 -7.41
CA VAL A 136 6.84 -14.80 -7.07
C VAL A 136 6.31 -13.39 -7.12
N GLY A 137 5.22 -13.17 -7.84
CA GLY A 137 4.58 -11.86 -7.94
C GLY A 137 3.65 -11.73 -9.14
N ARG A 138 2.99 -10.57 -9.24
CA ARG A 138 2.14 -10.26 -10.39
C ARG A 138 2.99 -10.01 -11.64
N LEU A 139 2.53 -10.46 -12.80
CA LEU A 139 3.16 -10.15 -14.09
C LEU A 139 2.85 -8.70 -14.48
N THR A 140 3.62 -7.79 -13.94
CA THR A 140 3.49 -6.35 -14.19
C THR A 140 4.86 -5.73 -14.43
N ALA A 141 4.92 -4.63 -15.17
CA ALA A 141 6.17 -3.89 -15.42
C ALA A 141 6.89 -3.49 -14.12
N GLN A 142 6.15 -3.26 -13.02
CA GLN A 142 6.72 -2.96 -11.70
C GLN A 142 7.60 -4.10 -11.15
N LYS A 143 7.29 -5.35 -11.51
CA LYS A 143 8.04 -6.54 -11.04
C LYS A 143 9.21 -6.90 -11.95
N ALA A 144 9.30 -6.27 -13.12
CA ALA A 144 10.45 -6.32 -14.04
C ALA A 144 10.95 -7.76 -14.34
N TYR A 145 10.02 -8.71 -14.55
CA TYR A 145 10.38 -10.09 -14.86
C TYR A 145 11.23 -10.21 -16.13
N GLU A 146 11.00 -9.33 -17.10
CA GLU A 146 11.80 -9.25 -18.33
C GLU A 146 13.27 -8.97 -18.05
N VAL A 147 13.58 -8.19 -17.01
CA VAL A 147 14.97 -7.91 -16.59
C VAL A 147 15.59 -9.17 -15.98
N ALA A 148 14.85 -9.89 -15.15
CA ALA A 148 15.32 -11.15 -14.55
C ALA A 148 15.59 -12.21 -15.64
N VAL A 149 14.67 -12.37 -16.60
CA VAL A 149 14.85 -13.31 -17.72
C VAL A 149 16.05 -12.90 -18.60
N ALA A 150 16.23 -11.62 -18.89
CA ALA A 150 17.38 -11.14 -19.66
C ALA A 150 18.71 -11.38 -18.91
N ALA A 151 18.75 -11.19 -17.60
CA ALA A 151 19.93 -11.47 -16.77
C ALA A 151 20.33 -12.95 -16.80
N MET A 152 19.34 -13.87 -16.85
CA MET A 152 19.62 -15.32 -16.96
C MET A 152 20.41 -15.70 -18.20
N LYS A 153 20.31 -14.94 -19.31
CA LYS A 153 21.10 -15.19 -20.52
C LYS A 153 22.59 -14.93 -20.32
N LEU A 154 22.93 -14.10 -19.31
CA LEU A 154 24.31 -13.73 -19.00
C LEU A 154 24.97 -14.70 -18.01
N LEU A 155 24.19 -15.60 -17.42
CA LEU A 155 24.66 -16.56 -16.40
C LEU A 155 25.00 -17.96 -17.02
N LYS A 156 25.23 -18.03 -18.33
CA LYS A 156 25.64 -19.26 -19.02
C LYS A 156 27.08 -19.61 -18.72
#